data_be1cd1b4121488723c8bfe53ece09cb6
#
_entry.id   be1cd1b4121488723c8bfe53ece09cb6
#
_cell.length_a   1.000
_cell.length_b   1.000
_cell.length_c   1.000
_cell.angle_alpha   90.00
_cell.angle_beta   90.00
_cell.angle_gamma   90.00
#
_symmetry.space_group_name_H-M   'P 1'
#
loop_
_entity.id
_entity.type
_entity.pdbx_description
1 polymer ?
#
loop_
_entity_poly.entity_id
_entity_poly.type
_entity_poly.pdbx_seq_one_letter_code
_entity_poly.pdbx_strand_id
1 'polypeptide(L)'
;MLEEITSLDSYEAFINEICSDENYVDPHYLYENNNLYCAFERRDQHVYVNIDGGNTDGIFVLLILPTEKYIEMIVGLSKSKHAYNELFQYLENNYKGYRCDFVINPKNVSLKNILISKDAKFESEQQLMIARFPSHKQYPLDIQLYTEQWKQAYIDMHVKEIYWTAEKVLSALDRFRVFLAIHQEQLVGYLDVTYAYKQNEPYSLIVLPEYQNLGYEQALLSKAIQMNGTNTMMTLVDVNAKEEIKIYEEAGFDVIKGQNSIFATITI
;
A
#
# COMPACT_ATOMS: atom_id res chain seq x y z
N MET A 1 26.43 -14.27 1.43
CA MET A 1 27.03 -12.90 1.25
C MET A 1 26.03 -12.08 0.44
N LEU A 2 25.77 -10.85 0.86
CA LEU A 2 24.86 -9.92 0.19
C LEU A 2 25.66 -9.07 -0.81
N GLU A 3 25.22 -9.05 -2.08
CA GLU A 3 25.88 -8.34 -3.18
C GLU A 3 24.86 -7.45 -3.90
N GLU A 4 25.24 -6.22 -4.24
CA GLU A 4 24.42 -5.33 -5.06
C GLU A 4 24.54 -5.75 -6.53
N ILE A 5 23.41 -5.84 -7.22
CA ILE A 5 23.34 -6.26 -8.62
C ILE A 5 22.73 -5.19 -9.52
N THR A 6 22.97 -5.31 -10.83
CA THR A 6 22.49 -4.36 -11.85
C THR A 6 21.55 -5.00 -12.88
N SER A 7 21.25 -6.30 -12.77
CA SER A 7 20.33 -7.03 -13.65
C SER A 7 19.72 -8.22 -12.89
N LEU A 8 18.50 -8.62 -13.29
CA LEU A 8 17.81 -9.81 -12.80
C LEU A 8 17.89 -11.02 -13.75
N ASP A 9 18.54 -10.90 -14.90
CA ASP A 9 18.53 -11.92 -15.97
C ASP A 9 18.93 -13.33 -15.50
N SER A 10 19.84 -13.40 -14.54
CA SER A 10 20.32 -14.69 -13.98
C SER A 10 19.44 -15.24 -12.85
N TYR A 11 18.42 -14.51 -12.42
CA TYR A 11 17.66 -14.83 -11.21
C TYR A 11 16.18 -15.17 -11.47
N GLU A 12 15.73 -15.19 -12.73
CA GLU A 12 14.34 -15.43 -13.12
C GLU A 12 13.76 -16.73 -12.56
N ALA A 13 14.55 -17.81 -12.53
CA ALA A 13 14.11 -19.10 -12.00
C ALA A 13 13.80 -18.99 -10.48
N PHE A 14 14.65 -18.31 -9.73
CA PHE A 14 14.47 -18.07 -8.31
C PHE A 14 13.25 -17.15 -8.05
N ILE A 15 13.14 -16.05 -8.81
CA ILE A 15 12.00 -15.12 -8.71
C ILE A 15 10.69 -15.88 -8.91
N ASN A 16 10.58 -16.67 -9.98
CA ASN A 16 9.38 -17.45 -10.28
C ASN A 16 9.07 -18.49 -9.19
N GLU A 17 10.08 -19.14 -8.62
CA GLU A 17 9.90 -20.07 -7.50
C GLU A 17 9.29 -19.39 -6.29
N ILE A 18 9.88 -18.26 -5.84
CA ILE A 18 9.41 -17.56 -4.64
C ILE A 18 8.03 -16.93 -4.88
N CYS A 19 7.85 -16.28 -6.04
CA CYS A 19 6.60 -15.58 -6.36
C CYS A 19 5.41 -16.52 -6.62
N SER A 20 5.66 -17.80 -6.91
CA SER A 20 4.61 -18.83 -7.03
C SER A 20 4.19 -19.43 -5.68
N ASP A 21 4.92 -19.16 -4.61
CA ASP A 21 4.65 -19.69 -3.27
C ASP A 21 3.87 -18.66 -2.44
N GLU A 22 2.58 -18.93 -2.19
CA GLU A 22 1.69 -18.05 -1.45
C GLU A 22 2.15 -17.69 -0.02
N ASN A 23 3.09 -18.45 0.55
CA ASN A 23 3.61 -18.21 1.88
C ASN A 23 4.79 -17.22 1.89
N TYR A 24 5.43 -17.01 0.73
CA TYR A 24 6.68 -16.26 0.64
C TYR A 24 6.65 -15.13 -0.37
N VAL A 25 5.67 -15.12 -1.29
CA VAL A 25 5.56 -14.01 -2.24
C VAL A 25 5.39 -12.68 -1.52
N ASP A 26 6.15 -11.69 -1.96
CA ASP A 26 6.15 -10.37 -1.36
C ASP A 26 4.87 -9.60 -1.74
N PRO A 27 4.20 -8.90 -0.80
CA PRO A 27 2.99 -8.15 -1.08
C PRO A 27 3.17 -7.04 -2.13
N HIS A 28 4.25 -6.27 -2.07
CA HIS A 28 4.52 -5.21 -3.05
C HIS A 28 4.79 -5.75 -4.45
N TYR A 29 5.39 -6.95 -4.55
CA TYR A 29 5.52 -7.64 -5.84
C TYR A 29 4.15 -8.05 -6.39
N LEU A 30 3.24 -8.52 -5.52
CA LEU A 30 1.87 -8.87 -5.94
C LEU A 30 1.04 -7.65 -6.36
N TYR A 31 1.23 -6.52 -5.70
CA TYR A 31 0.51 -5.28 -6.06
C TYR A 31 0.97 -4.77 -7.42
N GLU A 32 2.27 -4.70 -7.63
CA GLU A 32 2.87 -4.35 -8.91
C GLU A 32 4.27 -4.97 -9.04
N ASN A 33 4.44 -5.94 -9.96
CA ASN A 33 5.75 -6.59 -10.19
C ASN A 33 6.85 -5.61 -10.68
N ASN A 34 6.46 -4.45 -11.21
CA ASN A 34 7.39 -3.37 -11.55
C ASN A 34 8.16 -2.84 -10.33
N ASN A 35 7.69 -3.07 -9.11
CA ASN A 35 8.46 -2.75 -7.90
C ASN A 35 9.79 -3.51 -7.83
N LEU A 36 9.89 -4.67 -8.46
CA LEU A 36 11.14 -5.41 -8.62
C LEU A 36 11.88 -4.98 -9.90
N TYR A 37 11.22 -5.05 -11.06
CA TYR A 37 11.87 -4.90 -12.36
C TYR A 37 12.29 -3.47 -12.70
N CYS A 38 11.55 -2.46 -12.23
CA CYS A 38 11.91 -1.06 -12.43
C CYS A 38 12.79 -0.47 -11.31
N ALA A 39 13.24 -1.28 -10.34
CA ALA A 39 14.08 -0.79 -9.25
C ALA A 39 15.39 -0.19 -9.75
N PHE A 40 15.98 -0.75 -10.81
CA PHE A 40 17.23 -0.25 -11.40
C PHE A 40 17.11 1.13 -12.08
N GLU A 41 15.91 1.55 -12.41
CA GLU A 41 15.64 2.86 -13.04
C GLU A 41 15.37 3.95 -11.99
N ARG A 42 15.21 3.57 -10.73
CA ARG A 42 14.86 4.46 -9.62
C ARG A 42 16.12 4.81 -8.83
N ARG A 43 16.44 6.11 -8.78
CA ARG A 43 17.70 6.64 -8.24
C ARG A 43 18.07 6.15 -6.83
N ASP A 44 17.07 6.03 -5.95
CA ASP A 44 17.28 5.76 -4.53
C ASP A 44 16.91 4.31 -4.17
N GLN A 45 16.70 3.43 -5.18
CA GLN A 45 16.44 2.01 -5.01
C GLN A 45 17.67 1.19 -5.41
N HIS A 46 17.99 0.19 -4.59
CA HIS A 46 19.15 -0.69 -4.72
C HIS A 46 18.68 -2.14 -4.67
N VAL A 47 19.18 -2.98 -5.56
CA VAL A 47 18.81 -4.39 -5.63
C VAL A 47 19.99 -5.24 -5.16
N TYR A 48 19.73 -6.06 -4.15
CA TYR A 48 20.72 -6.94 -3.54
C TYR A 48 20.33 -8.40 -3.76
N VAL A 49 21.32 -9.25 -3.97
CA VAL A 49 21.17 -10.70 -3.97
C VAL A 49 21.96 -11.31 -2.82
N ASN A 50 21.41 -12.29 -2.16
CA ASN A 50 22.12 -13.16 -1.23
C ASN A 50 22.43 -14.49 -1.92
N ILE A 51 23.71 -14.87 -1.92
CA ILE A 51 24.20 -16.16 -2.47
C ILE A 51 24.68 -17.01 -1.31
N ASP A 52 24.21 -18.25 -1.23
CA ASP A 52 24.66 -19.27 -0.29
C ASP A 52 25.01 -20.56 -1.03
N GLY A 53 26.23 -21.08 -0.81
CA GLY A 53 26.71 -22.28 -1.47
C GLY A 53 26.65 -22.26 -3.00
N GLY A 54 26.70 -21.07 -3.61
CA GLY A 54 26.60 -20.87 -5.07
C GLY A 54 25.15 -20.80 -5.58
N ASN A 55 24.15 -20.85 -4.72
CA ASN A 55 22.74 -20.72 -5.06
C ASN A 55 22.18 -19.38 -4.58
N THR A 56 21.23 -18.84 -5.31
CA THR A 56 20.46 -17.67 -4.88
C THR A 56 19.59 -18.05 -3.69
N ASP A 57 19.72 -17.30 -2.57
CA ASP A 57 19.01 -17.53 -1.31
C ASP A 57 18.04 -16.38 -0.97
N GLY A 58 18.25 -15.20 -1.58
CA GLY A 58 17.36 -14.06 -1.42
C GLY A 58 17.62 -12.94 -2.43
N ILE A 59 16.57 -12.19 -2.76
CA ILE A 59 16.63 -10.94 -3.54
C ILE A 59 15.88 -9.87 -2.78
N PHE A 60 16.51 -8.70 -2.60
CA PHE A 60 15.96 -7.60 -1.81
C PHE A 60 16.07 -6.28 -2.58
N VAL A 61 14.97 -5.55 -2.69
CA VAL A 61 14.95 -4.18 -3.19
C VAL A 61 14.82 -3.25 -1.99
N LEU A 62 15.80 -2.39 -1.79
CA LEU A 62 15.81 -1.40 -0.72
C LEU A 62 15.71 0.01 -1.30
N LEU A 63 14.72 0.79 -0.86
CA LEU A 63 14.74 2.24 -0.96
C LEU A 63 15.59 2.79 0.18
N ILE A 64 16.60 3.59 -0.14
CA ILE A 64 17.52 4.15 0.86
C ILE A 64 17.56 5.67 0.72
N LEU A 65 17.09 6.38 1.76
CA LEU A 65 17.06 7.84 1.82
C LEU A 65 17.98 8.35 2.93
N PRO A 66 19.28 8.60 2.63
CA PRO A 66 20.29 8.92 3.65
C PRO A 66 20.00 10.20 4.42
N THR A 67 19.44 11.23 3.75
CA THR A 67 19.11 12.52 4.38
C THR A 67 18.01 12.41 5.43
N GLU A 68 17.12 11.42 5.27
CA GLU A 68 16.00 11.15 6.16
C GLU A 68 16.33 10.06 7.19
N LYS A 69 17.49 9.40 7.05
CA LYS A 69 17.85 8.19 7.77
C LYS A 69 16.73 7.14 7.69
N TYR A 70 16.26 6.90 6.49
CA TYR A 70 15.13 6.04 6.21
C TYR A 70 15.50 4.95 5.20
N ILE A 71 15.02 3.75 5.45
CA ILE A 71 15.10 2.60 4.54
C ILE A 71 13.72 1.95 4.48
N GLU A 72 13.33 1.52 3.29
CA GLU A 72 12.17 0.66 3.10
C GLU A 72 12.56 -0.56 2.28
N MET A 73 12.20 -1.75 2.75
CA MET A 73 12.30 -2.94 1.92
C MET A 73 11.08 -2.97 0.99
N ILE A 74 11.30 -2.51 -0.26
CA ILE A 74 10.26 -2.45 -1.29
C ILE A 74 9.85 -3.85 -1.74
N VAL A 75 10.82 -4.77 -1.92
CA VAL A 75 10.55 -6.18 -2.25
C VAL A 75 11.55 -7.06 -1.50
N GLY A 76 11.04 -8.14 -0.90
CA GLY A 76 11.86 -9.14 -0.20
C GLY A 76 11.49 -10.56 -0.61
N LEU A 77 12.28 -11.17 -1.50
CA LEU A 77 12.06 -12.52 -2.01
C LEU A 77 13.03 -13.49 -1.36
N SER A 78 12.60 -14.23 -0.35
CA SER A 78 13.36 -15.34 0.23
C SER A 78 12.47 -16.24 1.11
N LYS A 79 12.80 -17.52 1.15
CA LYS A 79 12.30 -18.51 2.13
C LYS A 79 13.28 -18.66 3.30
N SER A 80 14.50 -18.16 3.14
CA SER A 80 15.64 -18.48 3.99
C SER A 80 15.78 -17.52 5.16
N LYS A 81 15.81 -18.08 6.37
CA LYS A 81 16.22 -17.33 7.56
C LYS A 81 17.65 -16.78 7.43
N HIS A 82 18.54 -17.53 6.76
CA HIS A 82 19.93 -17.14 6.54
C HIS A 82 20.00 -15.86 5.70
N ALA A 83 19.30 -15.81 4.55
CA ALA A 83 19.30 -14.63 3.68
C ALA A 83 18.80 -13.37 4.40
N TYR A 84 17.73 -13.48 5.21
CA TYR A 84 17.27 -12.35 6.01
C TYR A 84 18.26 -11.95 7.11
N ASN A 85 18.96 -12.89 7.75
CA ASN A 85 20.02 -12.55 8.72
C ASN A 85 21.16 -11.78 8.05
N GLU A 86 21.62 -12.20 6.86
CA GLU A 86 22.63 -11.48 6.08
C GLU A 86 22.17 -10.06 5.71
N LEU A 87 20.88 -9.91 5.30
CA LEU A 87 20.30 -8.59 5.06
C LEU A 87 20.34 -7.71 6.32
N PHE A 88 19.89 -8.20 7.46
CA PHE A 88 19.89 -7.44 8.69
C PHE A 88 21.31 -7.10 9.18
N GLN A 89 22.25 -8.04 9.04
CA GLN A 89 23.65 -7.78 9.35
C GLN A 89 24.24 -6.65 8.47
N TYR A 90 23.89 -6.65 7.18
CA TYR A 90 24.27 -5.58 6.26
C TYR A 90 23.66 -4.23 6.68
N LEU A 91 22.38 -4.19 7.03
CA LEU A 91 21.72 -2.97 7.52
C LEU A 91 22.36 -2.45 8.80
N GLU A 92 22.60 -3.30 9.78
CA GLU A 92 23.22 -2.96 11.07
C GLU A 92 24.66 -2.42 10.92
N ASN A 93 25.39 -2.93 9.96
CA ASN A 93 26.77 -2.49 9.72
C ASN A 93 26.86 -1.15 8.99
N ASN A 94 25.88 -0.82 8.13
CA ASN A 94 25.96 0.32 7.21
C ASN A 94 25.00 1.45 7.55
N TYR A 95 23.90 1.19 8.29
CA TYR A 95 22.79 2.14 8.45
C TYR A 95 22.32 2.31 9.90
N LYS A 96 23.26 2.31 10.82
CA LYS A 96 22.96 2.49 12.24
C LYS A 96 22.18 3.79 12.51
N GLY A 97 21.07 3.68 13.23
CA GLY A 97 20.17 4.79 13.57
C GLY A 97 19.18 5.15 12.46
N TYR A 98 19.06 4.32 11.43
CA TYR A 98 18.03 4.48 10.41
C TYR A 98 16.73 3.81 10.85
N ARG A 99 15.59 4.43 10.52
CA ARG A 99 14.30 3.76 10.55
C ARG A 99 14.20 2.86 9.33
N CYS A 100 13.81 1.61 9.55
CA CYS A 100 13.58 0.62 8.49
C CYS A 100 12.14 0.13 8.53
N ASP A 101 11.43 0.26 7.40
CA ASP A 101 10.06 -0.16 7.22
C ASP A 101 9.98 -1.38 6.31
N PHE A 102 9.03 -2.26 6.62
CA PHE A 102 8.81 -3.53 5.93
C PHE A 102 7.31 -3.74 5.74
N VAL A 103 6.90 -4.11 4.52
CA VAL A 103 5.57 -4.67 4.25
C VAL A 103 5.76 -6.15 3.93
N ILE A 104 5.28 -7.01 4.80
CA ILE A 104 5.59 -8.44 4.75
C ILE A 104 4.33 -9.29 4.53
N ASN A 105 4.50 -10.42 3.88
CA ASN A 105 3.49 -11.47 3.86
C ASN A 105 3.35 -12.07 5.28
N PRO A 106 2.14 -12.09 5.88
CA PRO A 106 1.92 -12.64 7.22
C PRO A 106 2.37 -14.09 7.38
N LYS A 107 2.38 -14.86 6.29
CA LYS A 107 2.79 -16.26 6.22
C LYS A 107 4.31 -16.44 6.15
N ASN A 108 5.09 -15.40 5.83
CA ASN A 108 6.55 -15.48 5.78
C ASN A 108 7.12 -15.51 7.21
N VAL A 109 7.07 -16.68 7.81
CA VAL A 109 7.52 -16.91 9.20
C VAL A 109 9.03 -16.66 9.37
N SER A 110 9.84 -16.84 8.33
CA SER A 110 11.28 -16.60 8.38
C SER A 110 11.59 -15.13 8.65
N LEU A 111 11.02 -14.22 7.87
CA LEU A 111 11.19 -12.78 8.06
C LEU A 111 10.50 -12.30 9.34
N LYS A 112 9.24 -12.72 9.56
CA LYS A 112 8.46 -12.33 10.74
C LYS A 112 9.18 -12.64 12.05
N ASN A 113 9.75 -13.84 12.19
CA ASN A 113 10.47 -14.23 13.40
C ASN A 113 11.76 -13.41 13.62
N ILE A 114 12.44 -13.04 12.55
CA ILE A 114 13.63 -12.16 12.67
C ILE A 114 13.19 -10.76 13.14
N LEU A 115 12.16 -10.18 12.53
CA LEU A 115 11.62 -8.88 12.95
C LEU A 115 11.18 -8.90 14.41
N ILE A 116 10.50 -9.97 14.87
CA ILE A 116 10.15 -10.14 16.30
C ILE A 116 11.40 -10.19 17.18
N SER A 117 12.44 -10.92 16.77
CA SER A 117 13.67 -11.03 17.55
C SER A 117 14.49 -9.74 17.63
N LYS A 118 14.15 -8.77 16.81
CA LYS A 118 14.74 -7.42 16.74
C LYS A 118 13.82 -6.33 17.30
N ASP A 119 12.79 -6.73 18.04
CA ASP A 119 11.83 -5.83 18.69
C ASP A 119 11.09 -4.90 17.70
N ALA A 120 10.84 -5.36 16.46
CA ALA A 120 10.07 -4.62 15.48
C ALA A 120 8.65 -4.32 16.00
N LYS A 121 8.19 -3.11 15.72
CA LYS A 121 6.79 -2.74 15.95
C LYS A 121 5.96 -3.17 14.75
N PHE A 122 4.91 -3.93 15.00
CA PHE A 122 3.98 -4.41 13.98
C PHE A 122 2.67 -3.64 14.06
N GLU A 123 2.12 -3.34 12.90
CA GLU A 123 0.71 -2.93 12.77
C GLU A 123 -0.20 -4.16 12.62
N SER A 124 -1.50 -3.94 12.59
CA SER A 124 -2.47 -5.00 12.33
C SER A 124 -2.34 -5.54 10.91
N GLU A 125 -2.74 -6.80 10.73
CA GLU A 125 -2.78 -7.42 9.40
C GLU A 125 -3.83 -6.74 8.52
N GLN A 126 -3.42 -6.41 7.29
CA GLN A 126 -4.23 -5.73 6.29
C GLN A 126 -4.69 -6.71 5.21
N GLN A 127 -5.96 -6.62 4.86
CA GLN A 127 -6.59 -7.35 3.77
C GLN A 127 -6.53 -6.52 2.49
N LEU A 128 -5.94 -7.07 1.42
CA LEU A 128 -6.02 -6.45 0.10
C LEU A 128 -7.44 -6.57 -0.47
N MET A 129 -7.96 -5.44 -0.94
CA MET A 129 -9.24 -5.38 -1.65
C MET A 129 -9.06 -4.66 -2.98
N ILE A 130 -9.69 -5.15 -4.06
CA ILE A 130 -9.54 -4.60 -5.41
C ILE A 130 -10.90 -4.44 -6.08
N ALA A 131 -11.14 -3.27 -6.66
CA ALA A 131 -12.21 -3.04 -7.63
C ALA A 131 -11.63 -2.95 -9.04
N ARG A 132 -12.07 -3.85 -9.94
CA ARG A 132 -11.54 -3.97 -11.32
C ARG A 132 -12.49 -3.44 -12.39
N PHE A 133 -13.76 -3.31 -12.04
CA PHE A 133 -14.80 -2.89 -12.97
C PHE A 133 -15.70 -1.87 -12.29
N PRO A 134 -16.34 -0.99 -13.09
CA PRO A 134 -17.29 -0.04 -12.52
C PRO A 134 -18.36 -0.78 -11.71
N SER A 135 -18.61 -0.32 -10.50
CA SER A 135 -19.73 -0.81 -9.71
C SER A 135 -21.04 -0.51 -10.45
N HIS A 136 -21.92 -1.52 -10.52
CA HIS A 136 -23.27 -1.32 -11.06
C HIS A 136 -24.28 -0.83 -10.01
N LYS A 137 -23.85 -0.76 -8.75
CA LYS A 137 -24.70 -0.23 -7.68
C LYS A 137 -24.81 1.29 -7.81
N GLN A 138 -26.01 1.76 -7.94
CA GLN A 138 -26.33 3.20 -7.88
C GLN A 138 -26.94 3.50 -6.52
N TYR A 139 -26.43 4.53 -5.89
CA TYR A 139 -26.96 5.05 -4.65
C TYR A 139 -27.68 6.36 -4.95
N PRO A 140 -28.96 6.53 -4.54
CA PRO A 140 -29.74 7.74 -4.81
C PRO A 140 -29.32 8.89 -3.85
N LEU A 141 -28.01 9.10 -3.77
CA LEU A 141 -27.38 10.11 -2.90
C LEU A 141 -26.62 11.11 -3.77
N ASP A 142 -26.57 12.36 -3.34
CA ASP A 142 -25.90 13.42 -4.08
C ASP A 142 -24.39 13.36 -3.84
N ILE A 143 -23.66 12.76 -4.80
CA ILE A 143 -22.20 12.67 -4.82
C ILE A 143 -21.66 13.50 -5.98
N GLN A 144 -20.89 14.53 -5.66
CA GLN A 144 -20.34 15.48 -6.60
C GLN A 144 -18.82 15.44 -6.61
N LEU A 145 -18.19 15.88 -7.71
CA LEU A 145 -16.78 16.24 -7.71
C LEU A 145 -16.60 17.57 -7.00
N TYR A 146 -15.44 17.71 -6.35
CA TYR A 146 -15.03 18.97 -5.73
C TYR A 146 -15.13 20.15 -6.68
N THR A 147 -15.62 21.28 -6.14
CA THR A 147 -15.59 22.60 -6.75
C THR A 147 -15.18 23.64 -5.71
N GLU A 148 -14.65 24.79 -6.14
CA GLU A 148 -14.16 25.85 -5.23
C GLU A 148 -15.20 26.33 -4.20
N GLN A 149 -16.50 26.23 -4.48
CA GLN A 149 -17.55 26.59 -3.52
C GLN A 149 -17.49 25.76 -2.23
N TRP A 150 -16.97 24.53 -2.29
CA TRP A 150 -16.86 23.61 -1.18
C TRP A 150 -15.52 23.66 -0.45
N LYS A 151 -14.59 24.50 -0.91
CA LYS A 151 -13.20 24.51 -0.42
C LYS A 151 -13.09 24.60 1.08
N GLN A 152 -13.74 25.59 1.68
CA GLN A 152 -13.64 25.79 3.14
C GLN A 152 -14.26 24.63 3.91
N ALA A 153 -15.45 24.17 3.52
CA ALA A 153 -16.13 23.05 4.16
C ALA A 153 -15.30 21.75 4.07
N TYR A 154 -14.67 21.49 2.93
CA TYR A 154 -13.77 20.36 2.74
C TYR A 154 -12.53 20.44 3.63
N ILE A 155 -11.85 21.60 3.69
CA ILE A 155 -10.68 21.81 4.56
C ILE A 155 -11.04 21.64 6.04
N ASP A 156 -12.19 22.14 6.46
CA ASP A 156 -12.64 22.05 7.87
C ASP A 156 -12.96 20.60 8.26
N MET A 157 -13.51 19.81 7.33
CA MET A 157 -13.87 18.41 7.55
C MET A 157 -12.68 17.46 7.45
N HIS A 158 -11.64 17.82 6.70
CA HIS A 158 -10.55 16.93 6.36
C HIS A 158 -9.70 16.54 7.59
N VAL A 159 -9.25 15.29 7.62
CA VAL A 159 -8.32 14.78 8.65
C VAL A 159 -7.00 15.57 8.59
N LYS A 160 -6.55 16.05 9.75
CA LYS A 160 -5.36 16.92 9.84
C LYS A 160 -4.05 16.17 10.07
N GLU A 161 -4.12 14.98 10.66
CA GLU A 161 -2.94 14.22 11.10
C GLU A 161 -2.52 13.15 10.09
N ILE A 162 -2.60 13.47 8.79
CA ILE A 162 -2.18 12.59 7.70
C ILE A 162 -1.23 13.31 6.74
N TYR A 163 -0.45 12.56 5.97
CA TYR A 163 0.53 13.13 5.03
C TYR A 163 -0.12 14.02 3.96
N TRP A 164 -1.19 13.54 3.32
CA TRP A 164 -1.97 14.28 2.33
C TRP A 164 -3.09 15.06 3.02
N THR A 165 -2.78 16.25 3.55
CA THR A 165 -3.78 17.17 4.08
C THR A 165 -4.65 17.75 2.96
N ALA A 166 -5.79 18.35 3.31
CA ALA A 166 -6.69 18.98 2.33
C ALA A 166 -5.96 19.91 1.36
N GLU A 167 -5.06 20.78 1.88
CA GLU A 167 -4.32 21.74 1.06
C GLU A 167 -3.36 21.04 0.09
N LYS A 168 -2.70 19.96 0.53
CA LYS A 168 -1.82 19.18 -0.33
C LYS A 168 -2.62 18.46 -1.42
N VAL A 169 -3.76 17.86 -1.09
CA VAL A 169 -4.65 17.23 -2.06
C VAL A 169 -5.15 18.26 -3.08
N LEU A 170 -5.63 19.42 -2.63
CA LEU A 170 -6.10 20.49 -3.51
C LEU A 170 -4.99 21.09 -4.39
N SER A 171 -3.74 21.06 -3.93
CA SER A 171 -2.58 21.48 -4.74
C SER A 171 -2.14 20.43 -5.77
N ALA A 172 -2.66 19.22 -5.69
CA ALA A 172 -2.30 18.05 -6.51
C ALA A 172 -3.52 17.44 -7.23
N LEU A 173 -4.47 18.26 -7.67
CA LEU A 173 -5.67 17.82 -8.40
C LEU A 173 -5.37 17.21 -9.78
N ASP A 174 -4.14 17.30 -10.25
CA ASP A 174 -3.62 16.53 -11.39
C ASP A 174 -3.44 15.03 -11.08
N ARG A 175 -3.33 14.66 -9.80
CA ARG A 175 -3.16 13.29 -9.31
C ARG A 175 -4.32 12.79 -8.47
N PHE A 176 -5.09 13.69 -7.87
CA PHE A 176 -6.22 13.38 -7.00
C PHE A 176 -7.55 13.84 -7.60
N ARG A 177 -8.58 13.04 -7.32
CA ARG A 177 -9.98 13.47 -7.39
C ARG A 177 -10.56 13.50 -6.00
N VAL A 178 -11.34 14.53 -5.71
CA VAL A 178 -12.08 14.67 -4.46
C VAL A 178 -13.55 14.52 -4.77
N PHE A 179 -14.19 13.53 -4.15
CA PHE A 179 -15.64 13.31 -4.20
C PHE A 179 -16.25 13.84 -2.92
N LEU A 180 -17.40 14.52 -3.04
CA LEU A 180 -18.12 15.15 -1.95
C LEU A 180 -19.52 14.57 -1.85
N ALA A 181 -19.91 14.17 -0.65
CA ALA A 181 -21.28 13.77 -0.34
C ALA A 181 -22.06 14.98 0.19
N ILE A 182 -23.15 15.31 -0.49
CA ILE A 182 -23.96 16.48 -0.17
C ILE A 182 -25.35 16.02 0.34
N HIS A 183 -25.79 16.61 1.44
CA HIS A 183 -27.14 16.41 1.98
C HIS A 183 -27.76 17.76 2.32
N GLN A 184 -28.92 18.09 1.72
CA GLN A 184 -29.62 19.37 1.97
C GLN A 184 -28.68 20.59 1.93
N GLU A 185 -27.87 20.68 0.87
CA GLU A 185 -26.89 21.76 0.66
C GLU A 185 -25.76 21.84 1.70
N GLN A 186 -25.52 20.76 2.44
CA GLN A 186 -24.41 20.63 3.39
C GLN A 186 -23.46 19.54 2.97
N LEU A 187 -22.16 19.76 3.17
CA LEU A 187 -21.13 18.73 3.01
C LEU A 187 -21.20 17.78 4.20
N VAL A 188 -21.49 16.51 3.94
CA VAL A 188 -21.64 15.46 4.96
C VAL A 188 -20.57 14.37 4.91
N GLY A 189 -19.75 14.37 3.85
CA GLY A 189 -18.64 13.44 3.72
C GLY A 189 -17.79 13.74 2.49
N TYR A 190 -16.59 13.15 2.44
CA TYR A 190 -15.69 13.24 1.29
C TYR A 190 -14.91 11.94 1.09
N LEU A 191 -14.36 11.80 -0.11
CA LEU A 191 -13.42 10.75 -0.48
C LEU A 191 -12.33 11.35 -1.37
N ASP A 192 -11.07 11.23 -0.95
CA ASP A 192 -9.90 11.52 -1.76
C ASP A 192 -9.42 10.24 -2.43
N VAL A 193 -9.22 10.29 -3.74
CA VAL A 193 -8.79 9.14 -4.54
C VAL A 193 -7.69 9.56 -5.49
N THR A 194 -6.62 8.77 -5.60
CA THR A 194 -5.69 8.92 -6.72
C THR A 194 -6.37 8.51 -8.03
N TYR A 195 -6.03 9.14 -9.16
CA TYR A 195 -6.65 8.78 -10.44
C TYR A 195 -5.69 8.79 -11.64
N ALA A 196 -4.47 9.27 -11.44
CA ALA A 196 -3.49 9.42 -12.52
C ALA A 196 -2.75 8.10 -12.86
N TYR A 197 -3.07 7.00 -12.16
CA TYR A 197 -2.34 5.75 -12.23
C TYR A 197 -3.19 4.63 -12.84
N LYS A 198 -2.53 3.55 -13.29
CA LYS A 198 -3.22 2.33 -13.71
C LYS A 198 -3.93 1.63 -12.54
N GLN A 199 -3.35 1.77 -11.36
CA GLN A 199 -3.94 1.33 -10.09
C GLN A 199 -4.06 2.54 -9.18
N ASN A 200 -5.28 2.87 -8.82
CA ASN A 200 -5.60 4.02 -7.99
C ASN A 200 -6.07 3.57 -6.60
N GLU A 201 -6.00 4.48 -5.63
CA GLU A 201 -6.28 4.18 -4.23
C GLU A 201 -7.23 5.22 -3.62
N PRO A 202 -8.29 4.79 -2.90
CA PRO A 202 -9.00 5.64 -1.97
C PRO A 202 -8.06 5.96 -0.80
N TYR A 203 -7.75 7.23 -0.62
CA TYR A 203 -6.74 7.67 0.36
C TYR A 203 -7.35 8.11 1.70
N SER A 204 -8.44 8.86 1.65
CA SER A 204 -9.15 9.36 2.84
C SER A 204 -10.65 9.37 2.58
N LEU A 205 -11.40 8.62 3.38
CA LEU A 205 -12.86 8.52 3.33
C LEU A 205 -13.43 8.94 4.68
N ILE A 206 -14.18 10.02 4.71
CA ILE A 206 -14.84 10.52 5.91
C ILE A 206 -16.32 10.79 5.60
N VAL A 207 -17.18 10.32 6.50
CA VAL A 207 -18.60 10.68 6.56
C VAL A 207 -18.91 11.10 8.01
N LEU A 208 -19.63 12.21 8.17
CA LEU A 208 -20.03 12.70 9.49
C LEU A 208 -20.80 11.62 10.26
N PRO A 209 -20.61 11.50 11.59
CA PRO A 209 -21.18 10.42 12.40
C PRO A 209 -22.69 10.25 12.23
N GLU A 210 -23.45 11.35 12.13
CA GLU A 210 -24.90 11.34 11.95
C GLU A 210 -25.37 10.85 10.57
N TYR A 211 -24.45 10.76 9.59
CA TYR A 211 -24.73 10.27 8.24
C TYR A 211 -24.10 8.91 7.95
N GLN A 212 -23.33 8.36 8.89
CA GLN A 212 -22.78 7.00 8.78
C GLN A 212 -23.91 5.96 8.72
N ASN A 213 -23.66 4.83 8.07
CA ASN A 213 -24.64 3.76 7.85
C ASN A 213 -25.88 4.17 7.02
N LEU A 214 -25.89 5.36 6.41
CA LEU A 214 -26.92 5.79 5.48
C LEU A 214 -26.54 5.55 4.01
N GLY A 215 -25.39 4.90 3.77
CA GLY A 215 -24.90 4.53 2.44
C GLY A 215 -24.03 5.56 1.75
N TYR A 216 -23.62 6.63 2.42
CA TYR A 216 -22.77 7.67 1.85
C TYR A 216 -21.36 7.17 1.56
N GLU A 217 -20.79 6.33 2.43
CA GLU A 217 -19.47 5.72 2.22
C GLU A 217 -19.48 4.87 0.94
N GLN A 218 -20.48 4.00 0.81
CA GLN A 218 -20.63 3.15 -0.38
C GLN A 218 -20.88 3.99 -1.64
N ALA A 219 -21.67 5.06 -1.54
CA ALA A 219 -21.96 5.95 -2.65
C ALA A 219 -20.71 6.68 -3.15
N LEU A 220 -19.90 7.21 -2.23
CA LEU A 220 -18.62 7.86 -2.54
C LEU A 220 -17.66 6.89 -3.25
N LEU A 221 -17.44 5.71 -2.69
CA LEU A 221 -16.60 4.67 -3.26
C LEU A 221 -17.12 4.19 -4.63
N SER A 222 -18.41 3.90 -4.74
CA SER A 222 -19.02 3.45 -6.00
C SER A 222 -18.89 4.52 -7.10
N LYS A 223 -19.05 5.80 -6.75
CA LYS A 223 -18.85 6.91 -7.70
C LYS A 223 -17.41 7.02 -8.14
N ALA A 224 -16.45 6.84 -7.21
CA ALA A 224 -15.02 6.83 -7.52
C ALA A 224 -14.67 5.68 -8.47
N ILE A 225 -15.15 4.45 -8.22
CA ILE A 225 -14.95 3.28 -9.09
C ILE A 225 -15.50 3.57 -10.50
N GLN A 226 -16.72 4.11 -10.62
CA GLN A 226 -17.32 4.45 -11.92
C GLN A 226 -16.47 5.45 -12.70
N MET A 227 -15.90 6.45 -12.02
CA MET A 227 -15.07 7.47 -12.65
C MET A 227 -13.61 7.05 -12.88
N ASN A 228 -13.20 5.91 -12.33
CA ASN A 228 -11.86 5.34 -12.54
C ASN A 228 -11.72 4.67 -13.93
N GLY A 229 -12.81 4.46 -14.63
CA GLY A 229 -12.83 3.86 -15.96
C GLY A 229 -12.36 2.41 -15.96
N THR A 230 -11.37 2.10 -16.80
CA THR A 230 -10.78 0.76 -16.93
C THR A 230 -9.63 0.48 -15.98
N ASN A 231 -9.20 1.50 -15.21
CA ASN A 231 -8.13 1.34 -14.23
C ASN A 231 -8.62 0.52 -13.03
N THR A 232 -7.70 -0.16 -12.38
CA THR A 232 -8.00 -0.83 -11.12
C THR A 232 -8.02 0.17 -9.96
N MET A 233 -8.74 -0.16 -8.91
CA MET A 233 -8.68 0.55 -7.64
C MET A 233 -8.38 -0.44 -6.53
N MET A 234 -7.40 -0.16 -5.68
CA MET A 234 -7.03 -1.04 -4.56
C MET A 234 -7.07 -0.30 -3.24
N THR A 235 -7.27 -1.05 -2.18
CA THR A 235 -7.13 -0.57 -0.81
C THR A 235 -6.65 -1.68 0.11
N LEU A 236 -6.05 -1.30 1.23
CA LEU A 236 -5.70 -2.19 2.32
C LEU A 236 -6.59 -1.85 3.52
N VAL A 237 -7.25 -2.86 4.08
CA VAL A 237 -8.18 -2.70 5.20
C VAL A 237 -7.80 -3.68 6.32
N ASP A 238 -7.80 -3.23 7.57
CA ASP A 238 -7.55 -4.10 8.73
C ASP A 238 -8.49 -5.32 8.69
N VAL A 239 -7.93 -6.53 8.77
CA VAL A 239 -8.71 -7.78 8.74
C VAL A 239 -9.78 -7.87 9.83
N ASN A 240 -9.63 -7.10 10.91
CA ASN A 240 -10.58 -7.03 12.01
C ASN A 240 -11.65 -5.94 11.82
N ALA A 241 -11.45 -5.00 10.89
CA ALA A 241 -12.38 -3.91 10.59
C ALA A 241 -13.55 -4.40 9.70
N LYS A 242 -14.33 -5.35 10.19
CA LYS A 242 -15.36 -6.05 9.40
C LYS A 242 -16.41 -5.14 8.79
N GLU A 243 -16.79 -4.08 9.51
CA GLU A 243 -17.76 -3.09 9.00
C GLU A 243 -17.16 -2.30 7.84
N GLU A 244 -15.89 -1.93 7.93
CA GLU A 244 -15.19 -1.23 6.85
C GLU A 244 -15.03 -2.14 5.62
N ILE A 245 -14.58 -3.40 5.80
CA ILE A 245 -14.52 -4.40 4.71
C ILE A 245 -15.88 -4.50 4.02
N LYS A 246 -16.97 -4.59 4.77
CA LYS A 246 -18.31 -4.67 4.22
C LYS A 246 -18.70 -3.42 3.41
N ILE A 247 -18.32 -2.22 3.85
CA ILE A 247 -18.54 -0.97 3.11
C ILE A 247 -17.86 -1.04 1.75
N TYR A 248 -16.60 -1.49 1.69
CA TYR A 248 -15.85 -1.67 0.45
C TYR A 248 -16.48 -2.75 -0.45
N GLU A 249 -16.87 -3.91 0.10
CA GLU A 249 -17.55 -4.98 -0.67
C GLU A 249 -18.86 -4.49 -1.28
N GLU A 250 -19.67 -3.77 -0.49
CA GLU A 250 -20.92 -3.18 -0.95
C GLU A 250 -20.72 -2.13 -2.04
N ALA A 251 -19.60 -1.39 -2.00
CA ALA A 251 -19.23 -0.44 -3.04
C ALA A 251 -18.70 -1.08 -4.33
N GLY A 252 -18.29 -2.35 -4.29
CA GLY A 252 -17.83 -3.10 -5.47
C GLY A 252 -16.36 -3.51 -5.44
N PHE A 253 -15.73 -3.53 -4.27
CA PHE A 253 -14.42 -4.15 -4.08
C PHE A 253 -14.56 -5.63 -3.76
N ASP A 254 -13.63 -6.43 -4.26
CA ASP A 254 -13.49 -7.84 -3.94
C ASP A 254 -12.31 -8.04 -2.99
N VAL A 255 -12.51 -8.85 -1.95
CA VAL A 255 -11.43 -9.33 -1.08
C VAL A 255 -10.52 -10.26 -1.85
N ILE A 256 -9.23 -9.96 -1.89
CA ILE A 256 -8.22 -10.80 -2.54
C ILE A 256 -7.63 -11.76 -1.51
N LYS A 257 -8.18 -12.96 -1.47
CA LYS A 257 -7.77 -13.98 -0.49
C LYS A 257 -6.30 -14.38 -0.66
N GLY A 258 -5.60 -14.50 0.47
CA GLY A 258 -4.21 -14.95 0.52
C GLY A 258 -3.17 -13.85 0.18
N GLN A 259 -3.60 -12.62 -0.03
CA GLN A 259 -2.73 -11.47 -0.31
C GLN A 259 -2.81 -10.42 0.80
N ASN A 260 -2.76 -10.87 2.03
CA ASN A 260 -2.68 -9.98 3.18
C ASN A 260 -1.25 -9.50 3.38
N SER A 261 -1.12 -8.37 4.06
CA SER A 261 0.18 -7.81 4.43
C SER A 261 0.19 -7.37 5.89
N ILE A 262 1.39 -7.28 6.46
CA ILE A 262 1.63 -6.67 7.77
C ILE A 262 2.73 -5.65 7.60
N PHE A 263 2.50 -4.45 8.11
CA PHE A 263 3.52 -3.42 8.23
C PHE A 263 4.33 -3.63 9.50
N ALA A 264 5.64 -3.52 9.39
CA ALA A 264 6.57 -3.58 10.52
C ALA A 264 7.63 -2.50 10.40
N THR A 265 8.04 -1.92 11.52
CA THR A 265 9.09 -0.92 11.59
C THR A 265 10.08 -1.21 12.70
N ILE A 266 11.37 -0.96 12.43
CA ILE A 266 12.44 -0.99 13.43
C ILE A 266 13.36 0.21 13.26
N THR A 267 14.18 0.46 14.28
CA THR A 267 15.36 1.33 14.16
C THR A 267 16.60 0.46 14.24
N ILE A 268 17.47 0.52 13.24
CA ILE A 268 18.72 -0.23 13.16
C ILE A 268 19.78 0.38 14.09
#